data_55bca0f89f1a948c776063fbd43c8668
#
_entry.id   55bca0f89f1a948c776063fbd43c8668
#
_cell.length_a   1.000
_cell.length_b   1.000
_cell.length_c   1.000
_cell.angle_alpha   90.00
_cell.angle_beta   90.00
_cell.angle_gamma   90.00
#
_symmetry.space_group_name_H-M   'P 1'
#
loop_
_entity.id
_entity.type
_entity.pdbx_description
1 polymer ?
#
loop_
_entity_poly.entity_id
_entity_poly.type
_entity_poly.pdbx_seq_one_letter_code
_entity_poly.pdbx_strand_id
1 'polypeptide(L)'
;ITLYNFKAFYGENTIKLDGKNLLLYGENGSGKSSIYWALYTLLQSSTKNEEDIKKYFEPSGDEHLVNLNFTEPKVTIDPNDNARLYPIAESLRDDVKIEVILEDDTYFRLDCDGITTTNIDLLKGINRNSDFISHRLLINFYNFRNSKKINLWEVFVRDIFPFLKSDGGHSDKTLSEALKDLENNQPFIFRDPYFKLSRSQ
;
A
#
# COMPACT_ATOMS: atom_id res chain seq x y z
N ILE A 1 0.46 2.67 -18.03
CA ILE A 1 1.12 2.32 -16.77
C ILE A 1 2.50 1.82 -17.11
N THR A 2 3.54 2.44 -16.58
CA THR A 2 4.93 2.02 -16.78
C THR A 2 5.56 1.73 -15.41
N LEU A 3 6.20 0.57 -15.31
CA LEU A 3 6.87 0.08 -14.11
C LEU A 3 8.36 -0.07 -14.40
N TYR A 4 9.20 0.47 -13.54
CA TYR A 4 10.66 0.37 -13.62
C TYR A 4 11.19 -0.36 -12.40
N ASN A 5 11.83 -1.50 -12.59
CA ASN A 5 12.48 -2.29 -11.53
C ASN A 5 11.60 -2.54 -10.29
N PHE A 6 10.31 -2.75 -10.51
CA PHE A 6 9.31 -2.84 -9.46
C PHE A 6 8.82 -4.29 -9.29
N LYS A 7 9.01 -4.86 -8.11
CA LYS A 7 8.64 -6.26 -7.76
C LYS A 7 9.08 -7.30 -8.79
N ALA A 8 8.14 -7.90 -9.52
CA ALA A 8 8.44 -8.90 -10.55
C ALA A 8 8.93 -8.30 -11.88
N PHE A 9 8.86 -6.97 -12.05
CA PHE A 9 9.24 -6.30 -13.28
C PHE A 9 10.67 -5.80 -13.22
N TYR A 10 11.51 -6.31 -14.11
CA TYR A 10 12.89 -5.87 -14.30
C TYR A 10 12.95 -4.93 -15.52
N GLY A 11 13.71 -3.83 -15.38
CA GLY A 11 13.79 -2.80 -16.41
C GLY A 11 12.48 -2.05 -16.60
N GLU A 12 12.28 -1.47 -17.77
CA GLU A 12 11.08 -0.75 -18.14
C GLU A 12 10.01 -1.70 -18.69
N ASN A 13 8.81 -1.63 -18.11
CA ASN A 13 7.67 -2.44 -18.55
C ASN A 13 6.42 -1.57 -18.65
N THR A 14 5.91 -1.40 -19.88
CA THR A 14 4.74 -0.56 -20.15
C THR A 14 3.50 -1.38 -20.48
N ILE A 15 2.40 -1.07 -19.81
CA ILE A 15 1.06 -1.64 -20.03
C ILE A 15 0.15 -0.53 -20.55
N LYS A 16 -0.33 -0.67 -21.77
CA LYS A 16 -1.28 0.25 -22.40
C LYS A 16 -2.71 -0.23 -22.14
N LEU A 17 -3.56 0.64 -21.63
CA LEU A 17 -4.96 0.33 -21.33
C LEU A 17 -5.92 0.88 -22.39
N ASP A 18 -5.58 2.02 -23.02
CA ASP A 18 -6.38 2.68 -24.06
C ASP A 18 -7.85 2.84 -23.69
N GLY A 19 -8.12 3.27 -22.43
CA GLY A 19 -9.49 3.44 -21.90
C GLY A 19 -10.27 2.13 -21.70
N LYS A 20 -9.62 0.96 -21.75
CA LYS A 20 -10.26 -0.35 -21.65
C LYS A 20 -10.02 -1.02 -20.30
N ASN A 21 -10.91 -1.98 -19.98
CA ASN A 21 -10.71 -2.85 -18.81
C ASN A 21 -9.54 -3.80 -19.06
N LEU A 22 -8.72 -4.01 -18.02
CA LEU A 22 -7.60 -4.94 -18.06
C LEU A 22 -7.94 -6.22 -17.30
N LEU A 23 -7.87 -7.36 -17.99
CA LEU A 23 -7.90 -8.68 -17.36
C LEU A 23 -6.51 -9.31 -17.43
N LEU A 24 -5.93 -9.57 -16.25
CA LEU A 24 -4.61 -10.19 -16.12
C LEU A 24 -4.75 -11.68 -15.82
N TYR A 25 -4.22 -12.50 -16.71
CA TYR A 25 -4.13 -13.95 -16.54
C TYR A 25 -2.67 -14.41 -16.62
N GLY A 26 -2.33 -15.45 -15.89
CA GLY A 26 -0.99 -16.03 -15.91
C GLY A 26 -0.72 -16.92 -14.69
N GLU A 27 0.38 -17.63 -14.71
CA GLU A 27 0.83 -18.52 -13.62
C GLU A 27 1.17 -17.73 -12.34
N ASN A 28 1.32 -18.44 -11.23
CA ASN A 28 1.79 -17.84 -9.99
C ASN A 28 3.23 -17.34 -10.19
N GLY A 29 3.50 -16.11 -9.71
CA GLY A 29 4.81 -15.48 -9.92
C GLY A 29 4.92 -14.63 -11.19
N SER A 30 3.94 -14.63 -12.10
CA SER A 30 3.98 -13.88 -13.38
C SER A 30 3.83 -12.35 -13.25
N GLY A 31 3.86 -11.78 -12.05
CA GLY A 31 3.82 -10.33 -11.85
C GLY A 31 2.42 -9.71 -11.71
N LYS A 32 1.32 -10.49 -11.74
CA LYS A 32 -0.05 -9.96 -11.58
C LYS A 32 -0.23 -9.11 -10.32
N SER A 33 0.23 -9.63 -9.18
CA SER A 33 0.17 -8.90 -7.91
C SER A 33 1.09 -7.67 -7.88
N SER A 34 2.12 -7.62 -8.71
CA SER A 34 3.00 -6.47 -8.80
C SER A 34 2.28 -5.26 -9.41
N ILE A 35 1.42 -5.48 -10.39
CA ILE A 35 0.59 -4.41 -10.99
C ILE A 35 -0.42 -3.88 -9.95
N TYR A 36 -1.06 -4.78 -9.20
CA TYR A 36 -1.93 -4.39 -8.08
C TYR A 36 -1.18 -3.51 -7.07
N TRP A 37 0.00 -3.94 -6.63
CA TRP A 37 0.80 -3.19 -5.67
C TRP A 37 1.30 -1.86 -6.22
N ALA A 38 1.63 -1.79 -7.51
CA ALA A 38 2.04 -0.55 -8.15
C ALA A 38 0.92 0.50 -8.10
N LEU A 39 -0.27 0.13 -8.55
CA LEU A 39 -1.43 1.04 -8.52
C LEU A 39 -1.83 1.39 -7.09
N TYR A 40 -1.86 0.41 -6.19
CA TYR A 40 -2.17 0.65 -4.78
C TYR A 40 -1.20 1.66 -4.16
N THR A 41 0.10 1.46 -4.31
CA THR A 41 1.12 2.33 -3.74
C THR A 41 1.07 3.73 -4.35
N LEU A 42 0.92 3.83 -5.67
CA LEU A 42 0.78 5.11 -6.35
C LEU A 42 -0.44 5.90 -5.86
N LEU A 43 -1.61 5.29 -5.78
CA LEU A 43 -2.82 5.98 -5.34
C LEU A 43 -2.75 6.35 -3.85
N GLN A 44 -2.25 5.46 -3.00
CA GLN A 44 -2.08 5.73 -1.58
C GLN A 44 -1.07 6.83 -1.28
N SER A 45 -0.08 7.07 -2.15
CA SER A 45 0.90 8.15 -1.99
C SER A 45 0.27 9.54 -1.96
N SER A 46 -0.94 9.70 -2.52
CA SER A 46 -1.69 10.95 -2.49
C SER A 46 -2.23 11.35 -1.11
N THR A 47 -2.26 10.42 -0.17
CA THR A 47 -2.89 10.60 1.16
C THR A 47 -2.00 10.17 2.33
N LYS A 48 -1.01 9.34 2.10
CA LYS A 48 -0.06 8.88 3.12
C LYS A 48 1.10 9.87 3.29
N ASN A 49 1.76 9.82 4.44
CA ASN A 49 2.98 10.57 4.68
C ASN A 49 4.11 10.04 3.79
N GLU A 50 5.07 10.89 3.45
CA GLU A 50 6.22 10.51 2.62
C GLU A 50 7.02 9.34 3.21
N GLU A 51 7.23 9.31 4.53
CA GLU A 51 7.95 8.24 5.22
C GLU A 51 7.27 6.88 5.05
N ASP A 52 5.91 6.85 5.07
CA ASP A 52 5.14 5.64 4.87
C ASP A 52 5.24 5.10 3.44
N ILE A 53 5.62 5.94 2.48
CA ILE A 53 5.83 5.58 1.08
C ILE A 53 7.29 5.23 0.81
N LYS A 54 8.24 5.99 1.36
CA LYS A 54 9.69 5.76 1.16
C LYS A 54 10.12 4.35 1.54
N LYS A 55 9.51 3.74 2.56
CA LYS A 55 9.79 2.35 2.96
C LYS A 55 9.60 1.32 1.84
N TYR A 56 8.73 1.59 0.86
CA TYR A 56 8.52 0.70 -0.27
C TYR A 56 9.67 0.73 -1.28
N PHE A 57 10.48 1.79 -1.27
CA PHE A 57 11.65 1.98 -2.13
C PHE A 57 12.97 1.68 -1.41
N GLU A 58 12.93 1.29 -0.15
CA GLU A 58 14.12 0.94 0.64
C GLU A 58 14.42 -0.56 0.52
N PRO A 59 15.44 -0.98 -0.26
CA PRO A 59 15.71 -2.39 -0.55
C PRO A 59 16.03 -3.25 0.67
N SER A 60 16.51 -2.63 1.75
CA SER A 60 16.84 -3.30 3.01
C SER A 60 15.63 -3.51 3.93
N GLY A 61 14.49 -2.88 3.63
CA GLY A 61 13.27 -2.98 4.43
C GLY A 61 12.44 -4.22 4.10
N ASP A 62 11.71 -4.76 5.09
CA ASP A 62 10.85 -5.93 4.92
C ASP A 62 9.66 -5.67 3.97
N GLU A 63 9.25 -4.39 3.84
CA GLU A 63 8.09 -4.00 3.02
C GLU A 63 8.47 -3.47 1.62
N HIS A 64 9.73 -3.64 1.22
CA HIS A 64 10.19 -3.12 -0.07
C HIS A 64 9.45 -3.71 -1.26
N LEU A 65 9.27 -2.89 -2.29
CA LEU A 65 8.66 -3.26 -3.57
C LEU A 65 9.67 -3.21 -4.73
N VAL A 66 10.94 -3.13 -4.42
CA VAL A 66 12.05 -3.09 -5.37
C VAL A 66 12.27 -4.47 -5.97
N ASN A 67 12.61 -4.56 -7.25
CA ASN A 67 13.04 -5.80 -7.87
C ASN A 67 14.49 -6.10 -7.48
N LEU A 68 14.69 -7.09 -6.61
CA LEU A 68 16.02 -7.47 -6.11
C LEU A 68 16.88 -8.22 -7.15
N ASN A 69 16.32 -8.74 -8.24
CA ASN A 69 17.11 -9.36 -9.31
C ASN A 69 17.93 -8.33 -10.12
N PHE A 70 17.67 -7.05 -9.89
CA PHE A 70 18.45 -5.95 -10.44
C PHE A 70 19.83 -5.80 -9.77
N THR A 71 20.09 -6.57 -8.72
CA THR A 71 21.27 -6.47 -7.85
C THR A 71 22.48 -7.26 -8.36
N GLU A 72 22.87 -7.15 -9.62
CA GLU A 72 24.27 -7.44 -9.92
C GLU A 72 25.14 -6.33 -9.33
N PRO A 73 26.08 -6.64 -8.42
CA PRO A 73 26.98 -5.65 -7.89
C PRO A 73 27.76 -5.05 -9.06
N LYS A 74 27.50 -3.79 -9.41
CA LYS A 74 28.41 -3.03 -10.25
C LYS A 74 29.68 -2.86 -9.44
N VAL A 75 30.62 -3.78 -9.59
CA VAL A 75 31.98 -3.60 -9.12
C VAL A 75 32.59 -2.49 -9.99
N THR A 76 32.49 -1.27 -9.52
CA THR A 76 33.26 -0.18 -10.07
C THR A 76 34.69 -0.35 -9.54
N ILE A 77 35.57 -0.95 -10.34
CA ILE A 77 36.99 -1.03 -10.01
C ILE A 77 37.54 0.37 -10.24
N ASP A 78 37.80 1.09 -9.16
CA ASP A 78 38.67 2.26 -9.21
C ASP A 78 40.10 1.74 -9.37
N PRO A 79 40.80 2.07 -10.46
CA PRO A 79 42.19 1.62 -10.67
C PRO A 79 43.16 2.07 -9.60
N ASN A 80 42.79 3.01 -8.71
CA ASN A 80 43.62 3.59 -7.68
C ASN A 80 43.25 3.20 -6.24
N ASP A 81 42.16 2.47 -6.06
CA ASP A 81 41.74 2.04 -4.72
C ASP A 81 41.22 0.61 -4.76
N ASN A 82 41.78 -0.27 -3.96
CA ASN A 82 41.46 -1.69 -3.87
C ASN A 82 39.96 -1.85 -3.57
N ALA A 83 39.20 -2.25 -4.57
CA ALA A 83 37.85 -2.81 -4.50
C ALA A 83 36.98 -2.26 -3.34
N ARG A 84 36.60 -1.00 -3.36
CA ARG A 84 35.49 -0.50 -2.54
C ARG A 84 34.18 -1.01 -3.13
N LEU A 85 33.57 -1.95 -2.46
CA LEU A 85 32.16 -2.30 -2.65
C LEU A 85 31.34 -1.09 -2.21
N TYR A 86 30.92 -0.26 -3.15
CA TYR A 86 29.93 0.77 -2.85
C TYR A 86 28.60 0.08 -2.50
N PRO A 87 27.89 0.53 -1.48
CA PRO A 87 26.60 -0.05 -1.12
C PRO A 87 25.64 0.11 -2.29
N ILE A 88 25.26 -1.00 -2.88
CA ILE A 88 24.37 -1.18 -4.01
C ILE A 88 22.98 -0.59 -3.72
N ALA A 89 22.63 -0.45 -2.45
CA ALA A 89 21.32 -0.05 -1.98
C ALA A 89 20.84 1.33 -2.50
N GLU A 90 21.73 2.32 -2.60
CA GLU A 90 21.31 3.67 -3.03
C GLU A 90 20.99 3.73 -4.51
N SER A 91 21.81 3.10 -5.38
CA SER A 91 21.56 3.10 -6.82
C SER A 91 20.31 2.34 -7.23
N LEU A 92 19.91 1.31 -6.48
CA LEU A 92 18.69 0.55 -6.74
C LEU A 92 17.42 1.33 -6.42
N ARG A 93 17.46 2.13 -5.37
CA ARG A 93 16.35 2.95 -4.92
C ARG A 93 15.95 3.97 -5.98
N ASP A 94 16.92 4.60 -6.61
CA ASP A 94 16.72 5.70 -7.56
C ASP A 94 16.18 5.21 -8.92
N ASP A 95 16.41 3.94 -9.24
CA ASP A 95 15.96 3.34 -10.51
C ASP A 95 14.55 2.72 -10.43
N VAL A 96 13.93 2.72 -9.24
CA VAL A 96 12.58 2.16 -9.06
C VAL A 96 11.53 3.25 -9.17
N LYS A 97 10.62 3.11 -10.11
CA LYS A 97 9.51 4.06 -10.28
C LYS A 97 8.26 3.45 -10.87
N ILE A 98 7.15 4.09 -10.58
CA ILE A 98 5.84 3.80 -11.12
C ILE A 98 5.35 5.04 -11.83
N GLU A 99 4.94 4.92 -13.08
CA GLU A 99 4.38 6.02 -13.87
C GLU A 99 3.01 5.64 -14.43
N VAL A 100 2.06 6.56 -14.34
CA VAL A 100 0.76 6.46 -15.01
C VAL A 100 0.56 7.75 -15.80
N ILE A 101 0.33 7.60 -17.11
CA ILE A 101 0.02 8.71 -18.01
C ILE A 101 -1.39 8.50 -18.51
N LEU A 102 -2.25 9.52 -18.38
CA LEU A 102 -3.61 9.54 -18.87
C LEU A 102 -3.66 10.04 -20.33
N GLU A 103 -4.82 9.92 -20.97
CA GLU A 103 -5.01 10.32 -22.38
C GLU A 103 -4.86 11.83 -22.60
N ASP A 104 -5.04 12.64 -21.56
CA ASP A 104 -4.87 14.11 -21.58
C ASP A 104 -3.45 14.56 -21.20
N ASP A 105 -2.47 13.65 -21.25
CA ASP A 105 -1.08 13.86 -20.84
C ASP A 105 -0.90 14.19 -19.34
N THR A 106 -1.96 14.08 -18.53
CA THR A 106 -1.80 14.12 -17.08
C THR A 106 -0.98 12.94 -16.61
N TYR A 107 0.07 13.19 -15.85
CA TYR A 107 0.93 12.12 -15.37
C TYR A 107 1.00 12.07 -13.84
N PHE A 108 1.19 10.86 -13.35
CA PHE A 108 1.47 10.53 -11.96
C PHE A 108 2.72 9.66 -11.93
N ARG A 109 3.74 10.10 -11.24
CA ARG A 109 4.98 9.37 -11.04
C ARG A 109 5.27 9.25 -9.56
N LEU A 110 5.62 8.05 -9.14
CA LEU A 110 6.06 7.74 -7.78
C LEU A 110 7.42 7.07 -7.82
N ASP A 111 8.36 7.60 -7.07
CA ASP A 111 9.71 7.08 -6.86
C ASP A 111 10.16 7.27 -5.40
N CYS A 112 11.45 7.07 -5.12
CA CYS A 112 12.01 7.19 -3.77
C CYS A 112 11.92 8.61 -3.19
N ASP A 113 11.82 9.64 -4.03
CA ASP A 113 11.70 11.04 -3.61
C ASP A 113 10.24 11.43 -3.32
N GLY A 114 9.29 10.57 -3.70
CA GLY A 114 7.87 10.79 -3.47
C GLY A 114 7.06 10.91 -4.75
N ILE A 115 5.91 11.59 -4.66
CA ILE A 115 4.97 11.75 -5.76
C ILE A 115 5.27 13.00 -6.58
N THR A 116 5.39 12.84 -7.89
CA THR A 116 5.46 13.93 -8.87
C THR A 116 4.26 13.83 -9.80
N THR A 117 3.50 14.92 -9.92
CA THR A 117 2.28 14.93 -10.74
C THR A 117 1.93 16.32 -11.23
N THR A 118 1.25 16.40 -12.37
CA THR A 118 0.62 17.63 -12.88
C THR A 118 -0.71 17.95 -12.20
N ASN A 119 -1.36 16.96 -11.54
CA ASN A 119 -2.67 17.15 -10.93
C ASN A 119 -2.87 16.25 -9.70
N ILE A 120 -2.47 16.75 -8.55
CA ILE A 120 -2.58 15.99 -7.28
C ILE A 120 -4.04 15.80 -6.84
N ASP A 121 -4.93 16.76 -7.12
CA ASP A 121 -6.33 16.66 -6.73
C ASP A 121 -7.07 15.60 -7.54
N LEU A 122 -6.71 15.44 -8.81
CA LEU A 122 -7.21 14.32 -9.62
C LEU A 122 -6.75 12.98 -9.05
N LEU A 123 -5.47 12.85 -8.67
CA LEU A 123 -4.95 11.63 -8.06
C LEU A 123 -5.68 11.28 -6.76
N LYS A 124 -5.92 12.27 -5.89
CA LYS A 124 -6.73 12.10 -4.68
C LYS A 124 -8.16 11.68 -5.00
N GLY A 125 -8.76 12.26 -6.03
CA GLY A 125 -10.08 11.90 -6.52
C GLY A 125 -10.15 10.45 -7.00
N ILE A 126 -9.18 10.02 -7.79
CA ILE A 126 -9.05 8.63 -8.25
C ILE A 126 -8.88 7.69 -7.06
N ASN A 127 -8.01 8.02 -6.09
CA ASN A 127 -7.79 7.21 -4.90
C ASN A 127 -9.08 7.02 -4.07
N ARG A 128 -9.89 8.06 -3.90
CA ARG A 128 -11.17 7.99 -3.17
C ARG A 128 -12.21 7.11 -3.86
N ASN A 129 -12.16 7.03 -5.19
CA ASN A 129 -13.11 6.27 -5.99
C ASN A 129 -12.58 4.90 -6.41
N SER A 130 -11.42 4.47 -5.86
CA SER A 130 -10.78 3.20 -6.20
C SER A 130 -10.93 2.20 -5.07
N ASP A 131 -11.43 1.01 -5.40
CA ASP A 131 -11.53 -0.12 -4.49
C ASP A 131 -10.44 -1.16 -4.78
N PHE A 132 -9.60 -1.41 -3.78
CA PHE A 132 -8.54 -2.43 -3.85
C PHE A 132 -8.98 -3.70 -3.15
N ILE A 133 -9.46 -4.66 -3.93
CA ILE A 133 -9.98 -5.93 -3.42
C ILE A 133 -8.85 -6.97 -3.42
N SER A 134 -8.33 -7.28 -2.23
CA SER A 134 -7.34 -8.34 -2.06
C SER A 134 -8.00 -9.72 -1.92
N HIS A 135 -7.25 -10.78 -2.22
CA HIS A 135 -7.69 -12.17 -1.98
C HIS A 135 -8.09 -12.41 -0.50
N ARG A 136 -7.37 -11.80 0.43
CA ARG A 136 -7.71 -11.87 1.86
C ARG A 136 -9.09 -11.26 2.16
N LEU A 137 -9.40 -10.13 1.53
CA LEU A 137 -10.72 -9.51 1.66
C LEU A 137 -11.83 -10.42 1.10
N LEU A 138 -11.59 -11.04 -0.06
CA LEU A 138 -12.55 -11.99 -0.65
C LEU A 138 -12.77 -13.22 0.23
N ILE A 139 -11.72 -13.79 0.82
CA ILE A 139 -11.84 -14.90 1.76
C ILE A 139 -12.62 -14.48 3.01
N ASN A 140 -12.33 -13.32 3.56
CA ASN A 140 -13.06 -12.79 4.71
C ASN A 140 -14.54 -12.58 4.38
N PHE A 141 -14.85 -12.08 3.17
CA PHE A 141 -16.21 -11.92 2.69
C PHE A 141 -16.92 -13.28 2.51
N TYR A 142 -16.21 -14.28 1.97
CA TYR A 142 -16.73 -15.64 1.83
C TYR A 142 -17.01 -16.28 3.18
N ASN A 143 -16.09 -16.17 4.11
CA ASN A 143 -16.24 -16.68 5.48
C ASN A 143 -17.38 -15.98 6.21
N PHE A 144 -17.52 -14.66 6.02
CA PHE A 144 -18.62 -13.87 6.55
C PHE A 144 -19.99 -14.38 6.05
N ARG A 145 -20.12 -14.64 4.75
CA ARG A 145 -21.36 -15.13 4.15
C ARG A 145 -21.74 -16.53 4.62
N ASN A 146 -20.75 -17.37 4.92
CA ASN A 146 -20.96 -18.77 5.31
C ASN A 146 -20.87 -19.01 6.82
N SER A 147 -20.50 -18.02 7.61
CA SER A 147 -20.45 -18.13 9.06
C SER A 147 -21.86 -18.06 9.66
N LYS A 148 -22.15 -18.97 10.61
CA LYS A 148 -23.48 -19.06 11.23
C LYS A 148 -23.78 -17.88 12.17
N LYS A 149 -22.77 -17.19 12.69
CA LYS A 149 -22.91 -16.01 13.55
C LYS A 149 -21.84 -14.98 13.21
N ILE A 150 -22.26 -13.77 12.94
CA ILE A 150 -21.39 -12.64 12.66
C ILE A 150 -21.36 -11.76 13.90
N ASN A 151 -20.18 -11.54 14.45
CA ASN A 151 -20.00 -10.52 15.46
C ASN A 151 -19.82 -9.16 14.74
N LEU A 152 -20.92 -8.44 14.58
CA LEU A 152 -20.91 -7.12 13.91
C LEU A 152 -19.96 -6.15 14.59
N TRP A 153 -19.83 -6.20 15.92
CA TRP A 153 -18.90 -5.35 16.66
C TRP A 153 -17.44 -5.60 16.23
N GLU A 154 -17.07 -6.85 16.08
CA GLU A 154 -15.72 -7.23 15.63
C GLU A 154 -15.42 -6.74 14.23
N VAL A 155 -16.41 -6.80 13.33
CA VAL A 155 -16.32 -6.25 11.97
C VAL A 155 -16.16 -4.72 12.01
N PHE A 156 -16.96 -4.02 12.82
CA PHE A 156 -16.83 -2.57 12.95
C PHE A 156 -15.47 -2.15 13.48
N VAL A 157 -15.02 -2.76 14.58
CA VAL A 157 -13.75 -2.39 15.24
C VAL A 157 -12.54 -2.69 14.37
N ARG A 158 -12.54 -3.83 13.66
CA ARG A 158 -11.39 -4.28 12.87
C ARG A 158 -11.38 -3.71 11.46
N ASP A 159 -12.55 -3.68 10.81
CA ASP A 159 -12.62 -3.47 9.36
C ASP A 159 -13.19 -2.09 8.97
N ILE A 160 -13.80 -1.35 9.91
CA ILE A 160 -14.45 -0.06 9.63
C ILE A 160 -13.80 1.09 10.42
N PHE A 161 -13.68 0.96 11.73
CA PHE A 161 -13.16 2.03 12.59
C PHE A 161 -11.75 2.51 12.28
N PRO A 162 -10.82 1.68 11.73
CA PRO A 162 -9.51 2.18 11.31
C PRO A 162 -9.56 3.20 10.17
N PHE A 163 -10.67 3.23 9.40
CA PHE A 163 -10.83 4.12 8.26
C PHE A 163 -11.71 5.35 8.57
N LEU A 164 -12.35 5.38 9.72
CA LEU A 164 -13.18 6.51 10.13
C LEU A 164 -12.40 7.43 11.08
N LYS A 165 -12.40 8.73 10.78
CA LYS A 165 -11.85 9.74 11.70
C LYS A 165 -12.86 10.05 12.78
N SER A 166 -12.37 10.30 14.01
CA SER A 166 -13.23 10.74 15.09
C SER A 166 -13.53 12.24 14.92
N ASP A 167 -14.81 12.61 14.86
CA ASP A 167 -15.27 14.02 14.68
C ASP A 167 -15.09 14.89 15.94
N GLY A 168 -14.29 14.45 16.89
CA GLY A 168 -14.09 15.15 18.18
C GLY A 168 -13.10 16.31 18.13
N GLY A 169 -13.17 17.17 17.12
CA GLY A 169 -12.71 18.58 17.13
C GLY A 169 -11.22 18.87 17.32
N HIS A 170 -10.36 17.95 17.71
CA HIS A 170 -8.94 18.21 17.99
C HIS A 170 -7.97 17.03 17.77
N SER A 171 -8.38 15.90 17.24
CA SER A 171 -7.42 14.82 16.96
C SER A 171 -7.65 14.21 15.59
N ASP A 172 -6.58 14.12 14.80
CA ASP A 172 -6.53 13.33 13.55
C ASP A 172 -6.61 11.81 13.81
N LYS A 173 -7.06 11.40 15.01
CA LYS A 173 -7.16 10.01 15.44
C LYS A 173 -8.29 9.29 14.71
N THR A 174 -8.06 8.05 14.39
CA THR A 174 -9.10 7.14 13.89
C THR A 174 -10.04 6.72 15.03
N LEU A 175 -11.25 6.26 14.70
CA LEU A 175 -12.16 5.70 15.69
C LEU A 175 -11.58 4.49 16.43
N SER A 176 -10.73 3.70 15.77
CA SER A 176 -10.00 2.60 16.42
C SER A 176 -9.04 3.08 17.51
N GLU A 177 -8.31 4.16 17.25
CA GLU A 177 -7.40 4.74 18.24
C GLU A 177 -8.16 5.38 19.40
N ALA A 178 -9.24 6.11 19.08
CA ALA A 178 -10.11 6.69 20.09
C ALA A 178 -10.75 5.60 21.01
N LEU A 179 -11.16 4.46 20.43
CA LEU A 179 -11.69 3.34 21.20
C LEU A 179 -10.63 2.73 22.12
N LYS A 180 -9.40 2.53 21.63
CA LYS A 180 -8.29 2.03 22.47
C LYS A 180 -7.95 2.98 23.60
N ASP A 181 -7.98 4.29 23.35
CA ASP A 181 -7.76 5.29 24.39
C ASP A 181 -8.86 5.24 25.46
N LEU A 182 -10.11 5.05 25.06
CA LEU A 182 -11.23 4.86 26.00
C LEU A 182 -11.09 3.57 26.81
N GLU A 183 -10.70 2.46 26.19
CA GLU A 183 -10.46 1.20 26.88
C GLU A 183 -9.31 1.31 27.90
N ASN A 184 -8.25 2.04 27.57
CA ASN A 184 -7.09 2.24 28.43
C ASN A 184 -7.37 3.22 29.58
N ASN A 185 -8.14 4.29 29.34
CA ASN A 185 -8.38 5.35 30.31
C ASN A 185 -9.59 5.09 31.22
N GLN A 186 -10.51 4.19 30.83
CA GLN A 186 -11.69 3.86 31.61
C GLN A 186 -11.97 2.34 31.69
N PRO A 187 -11.15 1.58 32.40
CA PRO A 187 -11.31 0.12 32.50
C PRO A 187 -12.62 -0.34 33.14
N PHE A 188 -13.42 0.57 33.73
CA PHE A 188 -14.64 0.26 34.46
C PHE A 188 -15.93 0.37 33.64
N ILE A 189 -15.99 1.17 32.57
CA ILE A 189 -17.27 1.39 31.85
C ILE A 189 -17.67 0.18 31.00
N PHE A 190 -16.73 -0.62 30.50
CA PHE A 190 -17.01 -1.83 29.74
C PHE A 190 -17.15 -3.11 30.62
N ARG A 191 -17.19 -2.98 31.95
CA ARG A 191 -17.46 -4.09 32.86
C ARG A 191 -18.93 -4.22 33.21
N ASP A 192 -19.83 -3.56 32.50
CA ASP A 192 -21.25 -3.75 32.66
C ASP A 192 -21.62 -5.22 32.36
N PRO A 193 -22.30 -5.93 33.27
CA PRO A 193 -22.69 -7.32 33.08
C PRO A 193 -23.56 -7.56 31.86
N TYR A 194 -24.22 -6.55 31.31
CA TYR A 194 -24.96 -6.63 30.04
C TYR A 194 -24.05 -6.73 28.80
N PHE A 195 -22.83 -6.24 28.86
CA PHE A 195 -21.86 -6.42 27.78
C PHE A 195 -21.18 -7.79 27.75
N LYS A 196 -21.20 -8.52 28.87
CA LYS A 196 -20.71 -9.90 28.94
C LYS A 196 -21.58 -10.91 28.20
N LEU A 197 -22.86 -10.62 28.02
CA LEU A 197 -23.82 -11.51 27.33
C LEU A 197 -23.59 -11.62 25.81
N SER A 198 -22.86 -10.69 25.20
CA SER A 198 -22.52 -10.74 23.77
C SER A 198 -21.23 -11.52 23.45
N ARG A 199 -20.43 -11.87 24.48
CA ARG A 199 -19.18 -12.64 24.31
C ARG A 199 -19.30 -14.15 24.56
N SER A 200 -20.41 -14.63 25.08
CA SER A 200 -20.57 -16.02 25.52
C SER A 200 -21.71 -16.81 24.87
N GLN A 201 -22.16 -16.40 23.67
CA GLN A 201 -23.06 -17.22 22.87
C GLN A 201 -22.61 -17.35 21.43
#